data_114254d23bfe85f959cec6263b35fa7d
#
_entry.id   114254d23bfe85f959cec6263b35fa7d
#
_cell.length_a   1.000
_cell.length_b   1.000
_cell.length_c   1.000
_cell.angle_alpha   90.00
_cell.angle_beta   90.00
_cell.angle_gamma   90.00
#
_symmetry.space_group_name_H-M   'P 1'
#
loop_
_entity.id
_entity.type
_entity.pdbx_description
1 polymer ?
#
loop_
_entity_poly.entity_id
_entity_poly.type
_entity_poly.pdbx_seq_one_letter_code
_entity_poly.pdbx_strand_id
1 'polypeptide(L)'
;MWTYLWQNFLADTKVQNYIANKISKIYEKNNLEAIIEIGPGRWAITKKIHQISKNFCVIEKDSSMKEHLEKFLFKEQIIFADILNESVEKKLKEKKINPKKTLIVGNLPYYITSPIFRKFFGNWKQEFFGGFFMIQDEVGEKIKTDSKKKSFLWWLVNYAYDVIYQKTVWAKSFNPVPKVKSCLVEFKIKNEKTDLDFNKLLEFLDLYAPFSRKTLWAIEKILEKQNKKIFQTPEKLKKHRLENLSWENIKNITNIKS
;
A
#
# COMPACT_ATOMS: atom_id res chain seq x y z
N MET A 1 -0.63 13.08 28.03
CA MET A 1 -0.30 11.64 27.87
C MET A 1 0.46 11.51 26.55
N TRP A 2 1.77 11.36 26.62
CA TRP A 2 2.66 11.32 25.44
C TRP A 2 2.53 9.93 24.80
N THR A 3 1.75 9.82 23.75
CA THR A 3 1.82 8.63 22.88
C THR A 3 3.11 8.73 22.09
N TYR A 4 4.15 8.03 22.53
CA TYR A 4 5.33 7.78 21.73
C TYR A 4 4.92 6.98 20.48
N LEU A 5 4.55 7.70 19.42
CA LEU A 5 4.54 7.13 18.09
C LEU A 5 6.01 6.80 17.78
N TRP A 6 6.36 5.53 17.77
CA TRP A 6 7.70 5.02 17.43
C TRP A 6 8.02 5.43 15.99
N GLN A 7 8.49 6.67 15.82
CA GLN A 7 8.82 7.23 14.51
C GLN A 7 10.33 7.13 14.31
N ASN A 8 10.73 6.37 13.30
CA ASN A 8 12.11 6.32 12.83
C ASN A 8 12.26 7.30 11.67
N PHE A 9 13.04 8.35 11.86
CA PHE A 9 13.22 9.40 10.86
C PHE A 9 14.37 9.06 9.92
N LEU A 10 14.14 9.12 8.62
CA LEU A 10 15.17 8.88 7.62
C LEU A 10 16.23 9.98 7.67
N ALA A 11 17.46 9.63 8.10
CA ALA A 11 18.59 10.53 8.24
C ALA A 11 19.57 10.47 7.04
N ASP A 12 19.61 9.34 6.32
CA ASP A 12 20.53 9.09 5.22
C ASP A 12 20.16 9.92 3.98
N THR A 13 20.97 10.95 3.71
CA THR A 13 20.78 11.86 2.57
C THR A 13 20.87 11.15 1.22
N LYS A 14 21.66 10.07 1.08
CA LYS A 14 21.77 9.30 -0.17
C LYS A 14 20.44 8.59 -0.45
N VAL A 15 19.80 8.04 0.58
CA VAL A 15 18.49 7.41 0.45
C VAL A 15 17.40 8.45 0.16
N GLN A 16 17.42 9.61 0.84
CA GLN A 16 16.51 10.72 0.56
C GLN A 16 16.59 11.17 -0.90
N ASN A 17 17.82 11.38 -1.42
CA ASN A 17 18.04 11.77 -2.81
C ASN A 17 17.58 10.69 -3.80
N TYR A 18 17.81 9.41 -3.49
CA TYR A 18 17.33 8.31 -4.32
C TYR A 18 15.78 8.32 -4.42
N ILE A 19 15.08 8.50 -3.28
CA ILE A 19 13.62 8.59 -3.24
C ILE A 19 13.14 9.77 -4.09
N ALA A 20 13.69 10.96 -3.88
CA ALA A 20 13.32 12.16 -4.63
C ALA A 20 13.53 11.99 -6.14
N ASN A 21 14.66 11.44 -6.57
CA ASN A 21 14.94 11.18 -7.98
C ASN A 21 13.98 10.15 -8.60
N LYS A 22 13.57 9.14 -7.84
CA LYS A 22 12.59 8.16 -8.31
C LYS A 22 11.20 8.79 -8.47
N ILE A 23 10.77 9.57 -7.47
CA ILE A 23 9.49 10.28 -7.50
C ILE A 23 9.44 11.27 -8.66
N SER A 24 10.49 12.07 -8.88
CA SER A 24 10.59 13.01 -10.00
C SER A 24 10.46 12.28 -11.35
N LYS A 25 11.21 11.21 -11.55
CA LYS A 25 11.14 10.41 -12.77
C LYS A 25 9.75 9.81 -13.02
N ILE A 26 9.07 9.31 -11.98
CA ILE A 26 7.71 8.78 -12.08
C ILE A 26 6.76 9.92 -12.47
N TYR A 27 6.88 11.06 -11.79
CA TYR A 27 6.02 12.23 -12.00
C TYR A 27 6.14 12.78 -13.44
N GLU A 28 7.35 13.04 -13.89
CA GLU A 28 7.64 13.61 -15.22
C GLU A 28 7.26 12.65 -16.35
N LYS A 29 7.72 11.37 -16.26
CA LYS A 29 7.49 10.37 -17.30
C LYS A 29 5.99 10.13 -17.59
N ASN A 30 5.15 10.29 -16.58
CA ASN A 30 3.72 9.97 -16.67
C ASN A 30 2.83 11.21 -16.69
N ASN A 31 3.40 12.42 -16.84
CA ASN A 31 2.68 13.69 -16.87
C ASN A 31 1.66 13.79 -15.73
N LEU A 32 2.13 13.52 -14.50
CA LEU A 32 1.27 13.55 -13.33
C LEU A 32 0.89 14.98 -12.94
N GLU A 33 -0.22 15.14 -12.22
CA GLU A 33 -0.74 16.45 -11.83
C GLU A 33 -0.45 16.78 -10.36
N ALA A 34 -0.39 15.75 -9.51
CA ALA A 34 -0.22 15.96 -8.08
C ALA A 34 0.64 14.89 -7.41
N ILE A 35 1.22 15.27 -6.26
CA ILE A 35 1.88 14.38 -5.32
C ILE A 35 1.25 14.59 -3.94
N ILE A 36 0.87 13.49 -3.27
CA ILE A 36 0.39 13.52 -1.88
C ILE A 36 1.34 12.72 -1.03
N GLU A 37 1.95 13.35 -0.03
CA GLU A 37 2.79 12.68 0.95
C GLU A 37 1.98 12.32 2.20
N ILE A 38 2.01 11.05 2.60
CA ILE A 38 1.38 10.56 3.82
C ILE A 38 2.42 10.48 4.93
N GLY A 39 2.16 11.14 6.06
CA GLY A 39 3.02 11.11 7.22
C GLY A 39 4.40 11.75 6.97
N PRO A 40 4.48 13.02 6.60
CA PRO A 40 5.76 13.72 6.34
C PRO A 40 6.68 13.73 7.56
N GLY A 41 6.13 13.66 8.76
CA GLY A 41 6.87 13.67 10.02
C GLY A 41 7.84 14.85 10.09
N ARG A 42 9.15 14.59 10.30
CA ARG A 42 10.20 15.60 10.30
C ARG A 42 10.72 15.95 8.90
N TRP A 43 9.84 15.96 7.88
CA TRP A 43 10.10 16.44 6.50
C TRP A 43 11.32 15.86 5.76
N ALA A 44 11.82 14.70 6.16
CA ALA A 44 13.02 14.13 5.55
C ALA A 44 12.89 13.93 4.03
N ILE A 45 11.70 13.54 3.56
CA ILE A 45 11.35 13.36 2.15
C ILE A 45 10.74 14.67 1.61
N THR A 46 9.80 15.28 2.35
CA THR A 46 9.06 16.49 1.97
C THR A 46 9.98 17.57 1.38
N LYS A 47 11.07 17.93 2.08
CA LYS A 47 12.01 18.96 1.64
C LYS A 47 12.68 18.69 0.30
N LYS A 48 12.65 17.43 -0.17
CA LYS A 48 13.25 17.01 -1.44
C LYS A 48 12.24 16.93 -2.57
N ILE A 49 10.94 16.80 -2.25
CA ILE A 49 9.92 16.51 -3.27
C ILE A 49 8.83 17.58 -3.40
N HIS A 50 8.71 18.50 -2.44
CA HIS A 50 7.62 19.50 -2.43
C HIS A 50 7.60 20.42 -3.67
N GLN A 51 8.74 20.62 -4.32
CA GLN A 51 8.85 21.44 -5.52
C GLN A 51 8.64 20.66 -6.83
N ILE A 52 8.53 19.32 -6.79
CA ILE A 52 8.34 18.51 -7.99
C ILE A 52 6.96 18.76 -8.61
N SER A 53 5.94 19.01 -7.79
CA SER A 53 4.58 19.25 -8.24
C SER A 53 4.02 20.56 -7.67
N LYS A 54 3.38 21.36 -8.52
CA LYS A 54 2.63 22.56 -8.08
C LYS A 54 1.46 22.18 -7.16
N ASN A 55 0.89 21.00 -7.33
CA ASN A 55 -0.18 20.46 -6.52
C ASN A 55 0.35 19.44 -5.50
N PHE A 56 1.42 19.82 -4.79
CA PHE A 56 1.94 19.02 -3.68
C PHE A 56 1.15 19.29 -2.41
N CYS A 57 0.77 18.23 -1.69
CA CYS A 57 0.22 18.37 -0.35
C CYS A 57 0.64 17.21 0.55
N VAL A 58 0.55 17.44 1.87
CA VAL A 58 0.86 16.45 2.89
C VAL A 58 -0.37 16.16 3.76
N ILE A 59 -0.48 14.92 4.25
CA ILE A 59 -1.49 14.54 5.23
C ILE A 59 -0.77 14.01 6.46
N GLU A 60 -0.89 14.73 7.59
CA GLU A 60 -0.22 14.43 8.84
C GLU A 60 -1.26 14.29 9.97
N LYS A 61 -1.12 13.24 10.78
CA LYS A 61 -2.01 13.01 11.93
C LYS A 61 -1.58 13.80 13.15
N ASP A 62 -0.28 13.98 13.32
CA ASP A 62 0.30 14.67 14.48
C ASP A 62 0.36 16.18 14.25
N SER A 63 -0.58 16.91 14.86
CA SER A 63 -0.63 18.37 14.77
C SER A 63 0.58 19.07 15.40
N SER A 64 1.37 18.41 16.25
CA SER A 64 2.63 18.98 16.79
C SER A 64 3.68 19.19 15.71
N MET A 65 3.55 18.56 14.53
CA MET A 65 4.43 18.75 13.38
C MET A 65 4.18 20.07 12.63
N LYS A 66 3.14 20.85 12.99
CA LYS A 66 2.72 22.06 12.28
C LYS A 66 3.85 23.04 12.04
N GLU A 67 4.53 23.50 13.10
CA GLU A 67 5.61 24.50 12.99
C GLU A 67 6.77 24.01 12.12
N HIS A 68 6.96 22.72 12.05
CA HIS A 68 8.00 22.12 11.23
C HIS A 68 7.62 22.11 9.74
N LEU A 69 6.35 21.81 9.42
CA LEU A 69 5.86 21.75 8.06
C LEU A 69 5.68 23.14 7.45
N GLU A 70 5.20 24.12 8.22
CA GLU A 70 5.00 25.51 7.79
C GLU A 70 6.31 26.25 7.43
N LYS A 71 7.47 25.68 7.75
CA LYS A 71 8.78 26.19 7.28
C LYS A 71 9.04 25.96 5.79
N PHE A 72 8.34 24.99 5.18
CA PHE A 72 8.59 24.57 3.80
C PHE A 72 7.32 24.56 2.93
N LEU A 73 6.15 24.55 3.56
CA LEU A 73 4.87 24.39 2.89
C LEU A 73 3.91 25.52 3.28
N PHE A 74 3.09 25.95 2.33
CA PHE A 74 1.97 26.82 2.60
C PHE A 74 0.87 26.05 3.39
N LYS A 75 0.07 26.76 4.16
CA LYS A 75 -1.01 26.17 4.98
C LYS A 75 -1.98 25.30 4.16
N GLU A 76 -2.26 25.73 2.94
CA GLU A 76 -3.17 25.04 2.00
C GLU A 76 -2.62 23.70 1.52
N GLN A 77 -1.32 23.48 1.69
CA GLN A 77 -0.63 22.23 1.34
C GLN A 77 -0.61 21.23 2.50
N ILE A 78 -0.97 21.67 3.71
CA ILE A 78 -0.93 20.83 4.92
C ILE A 78 -2.34 20.45 5.34
N ILE A 79 -2.60 19.15 5.45
CA ILE A 79 -3.86 18.59 5.91
C ILE A 79 -3.60 17.83 7.21
N PHE A 80 -4.05 18.39 8.35
CA PHE A 80 -4.00 17.68 9.62
C PHE A 80 -5.22 16.77 9.75
N ALA A 81 -5.00 15.47 9.48
CA ALA A 81 -6.05 14.46 9.55
C ALA A 81 -5.48 13.05 9.68
N ASP A 82 -6.31 12.12 10.19
CA ASP A 82 -6.01 10.70 10.08
C ASP A 82 -6.27 10.24 8.64
N ILE A 83 -5.22 9.80 7.95
CA ILE A 83 -5.29 9.35 6.56
C ILE A 83 -6.33 8.24 6.34
N LEU A 84 -6.62 7.43 7.34
CA LEU A 84 -7.61 6.36 7.21
C LEU A 84 -9.06 6.90 7.21
N ASN A 85 -9.30 8.04 7.85
CA ASN A 85 -10.62 8.69 7.93
C ASN A 85 -10.80 9.77 6.86
N GLU A 86 -9.70 10.25 6.26
CA GLU A 86 -9.73 11.34 5.28
C GLU A 86 -10.14 10.85 3.89
N SER A 87 -11.06 11.56 3.24
CA SER A 87 -11.39 11.33 1.82
C SER A 87 -10.47 12.17 0.94
N VAL A 88 -9.37 11.55 0.53
CA VAL A 88 -8.38 12.19 -0.35
C VAL A 88 -8.98 12.50 -1.70
N GLU A 89 -9.78 11.59 -2.25
CA GLU A 89 -10.44 11.74 -3.56
C GLU A 89 -11.35 12.96 -3.59
N LYS A 90 -12.09 13.20 -2.49
CA LYS A 90 -12.97 14.38 -2.37
C LYS A 90 -12.16 15.67 -2.42
N LYS A 91 -11.07 15.74 -1.64
CA LYS A 91 -10.17 16.92 -1.61
C LYS A 91 -9.51 17.20 -2.95
N LEU A 92 -9.12 16.16 -3.69
CA LEU A 92 -8.57 16.32 -5.03
C LEU A 92 -9.63 16.83 -6.03
N LYS A 93 -10.85 16.32 -5.94
CA LYS A 93 -11.97 16.80 -6.77
C LYS A 93 -12.28 18.27 -6.49
N GLU A 94 -12.32 18.71 -5.23
CA GLU A 94 -12.51 20.11 -4.86
C GLU A 94 -11.42 21.03 -5.45
N LYS A 95 -10.20 20.53 -5.54
CA LYS A 95 -9.06 21.20 -6.20
C LYS A 95 -9.01 21.01 -7.72
N LYS A 96 -9.98 20.32 -8.33
CA LYS A 96 -10.00 19.95 -9.75
C LYS A 96 -8.81 19.13 -10.23
N ILE A 97 -8.21 18.34 -9.31
CA ILE A 97 -7.09 17.46 -9.60
C ILE A 97 -7.61 16.06 -9.90
N ASN A 98 -7.08 15.44 -10.94
CA ASN A 98 -7.44 14.07 -11.32
C ASN A 98 -6.71 13.06 -10.41
N PRO A 99 -7.43 12.25 -9.59
CA PRO A 99 -6.79 11.22 -8.76
C PRO A 99 -5.94 10.24 -9.59
N LYS A 100 -6.39 9.88 -10.82
CA LYS A 100 -5.63 8.99 -11.70
C LYS A 100 -4.31 9.57 -12.22
N LYS A 101 -4.08 10.86 -12.01
CA LYS A 101 -2.82 11.56 -12.28
C LYS A 101 -2.12 11.99 -10.97
N THR A 102 -2.43 11.34 -9.87
CA THR A 102 -1.88 11.64 -8.54
C THR A 102 -1.02 10.48 -8.05
N LEU A 103 0.20 10.79 -7.63
CA LEU A 103 1.13 9.86 -6.98
C LEU A 103 1.00 9.98 -5.47
N ILE A 104 0.79 8.85 -4.78
CA ILE A 104 0.80 8.79 -3.32
C ILE A 104 2.20 8.36 -2.86
N VAL A 105 2.80 9.10 -1.94
CA VAL A 105 4.14 8.79 -1.43
C VAL A 105 4.18 8.81 0.09
N GLY A 106 5.19 8.20 0.71
CA GLY A 106 5.39 8.32 2.16
C GLY A 106 6.40 7.36 2.73
N ASN A 107 6.92 7.77 3.91
CA ASN A 107 7.65 6.88 4.81
C ASN A 107 6.65 6.40 5.88
N LEU A 108 6.02 5.25 5.65
CA LEU A 108 4.88 4.83 6.45
C LEU A 108 5.30 4.19 7.77
N PRO A 109 4.67 4.56 8.91
CA PRO A 109 4.79 3.82 10.15
C PRO A 109 4.34 2.36 9.95
N TYR A 110 5.09 1.39 10.48
CA TYR A 110 4.90 -0.03 10.18
C TYR A 110 3.51 -0.55 10.54
N TYR A 111 2.91 -0.05 11.63
CA TYR A 111 1.61 -0.50 12.12
C TYR A 111 0.43 -0.06 11.24
N ILE A 112 0.59 1.01 10.44
CA ILE A 112 -0.49 1.57 9.61
C ILE A 112 -0.34 1.24 8.12
N THR A 113 0.78 0.63 7.72
CA THR A 113 1.09 0.32 6.31
C THR A 113 0.00 -0.51 5.64
N SER A 114 -0.43 -1.62 6.27
CA SER A 114 -1.45 -2.50 5.69
C SER A 114 -2.83 -1.82 5.55
N PRO A 115 -3.36 -1.10 6.55
CA PRO A 115 -4.57 -0.29 6.39
C PRO A 115 -4.49 0.74 5.27
N ILE A 116 -3.36 1.45 5.13
CA ILE A 116 -3.16 2.44 4.05
C ILE A 116 -3.19 1.75 2.68
N PHE A 117 -2.45 0.66 2.52
CA PHE A 117 -2.42 -0.06 1.25
C PHE A 117 -3.77 -0.67 0.89
N ARG A 118 -4.51 -1.19 1.87
CA ARG A 118 -5.87 -1.65 1.66
C ARG A 118 -6.78 -0.51 1.19
N LYS A 119 -6.67 0.66 1.79
CA LYS A 119 -7.49 1.85 1.43
C LYS A 119 -7.20 2.34 0.02
N PHE A 120 -5.94 2.54 -0.34
CA PHE A 120 -5.56 3.22 -1.58
C PHE A 120 -5.32 2.28 -2.77
N PHE A 121 -4.89 1.05 -2.51
CA PHE A 121 -4.45 0.11 -3.55
C PHE A 121 -5.15 -1.25 -3.50
N GLY A 122 -5.93 -1.51 -2.45
CA GLY A 122 -6.61 -2.78 -2.22
C GLY A 122 -8.04 -2.81 -2.77
N ASN A 123 -8.28 -2.17 -3.91
CA ASN A 123 -9.58 -2.16 -4.57
C ASN A 123 -9.43 -2.23 -6.11
N TRP A 124 -10.53 -2.50 -6.82
CA TRP A 124 -10.54 -2.64 -8.28
C TRP A 124 -10.55 -1.31 -9.06
N LYS A 125 -10.81 -0.19 -8.38
CA LYS A 125 -11.10 1.10 -9.04
C LYS A 125 -9.87 1.76 -9.63
N GLN A 126 -8.66 1.38 -9.18
CA GLN A 126 -7.42 2.06 -9.60
C GLN A 126 -7.58 3.58 -9.48
N GLU A 127 -7.95 4.04 -8.30
CA GLU A 127 -8.32 5.45 -8.07
C GLU A 127 -7.13 6.39 -8.25
N PHE A 128 -5.92 5.93 -7.90
CA PHE A 128 -4.69 6.71 -8.00
C PHE A 128 -3.77 6.14 -9.07
N PHE A 129 -2.91 7.00 -9.62
CA PHE A 129 -1.89 6.58 -10.59
C PHE A 129 -1.01 5.46 -10.04
N GLY A 130 -0.62 5.57 -8.77
CA GLY A 130 0.26 4.61 -8.11
C GLY A 130 0.83 5.18 -6.84
N GLY A 131 1.88 4.55 -6.33
CA GLY A 131 2.52 4.99 -5.10
C GLY A 131 3.99 4.66 -5.02
N PHE A 132 4.72 5.41 -4.17
CA PHE A 132 6.11 5.15 -3.85
C PHE A 132 6.33 5.26 -2.35
N PHE A 133 6.66 4.14 -1.69
CA PHE A 133 6.67 4.08 -0.23
C PHE A 133 7.95 3.48 0.32
N MET A 134 8.31 3.97 1.52
CA MET A 134 9.25 3.29 2.40
C MET A 134 8.46 2.59 3.50
N ILE A 135 8.68 1.29 3.65
CA ILE A 135 7.96 0.40 4.57
C ILE A 135 8.91 -0.61 5.21
N GLN A 136 8.41 -1.38 6.18
CA GLN A 136 9.16 -2.49 6.74
C GLN A 136 9.50 -3.52 5.65
N ASP A 137 10.76 -3.98 5.62
CA ASP A 137 11.28 -4.89 4.60
C ASP A 137 10.48 -6.19 4.46
N GLU A 138 10.10 -6.79 5.59
CA GLU A 138 9.28 -8.01 5.60
C GLU A 138 7.92 -7.81 4.94
N VAL A 139 7.32 -6.63 5.08
CA VAL A 139 6.04 -6.30 4.42
C VAL A 139 6.26 -6.16 2.91
N GLY A 140 7.32 -5.47 2.49
CA GLY A 140 7.66 -5.30 1.08
C GLY A 140 7.89 -6.65 0.38
N GLU A 141 8.66 -7.54 1.01
CA GLU A 141 8.90 -8.90 0.51
C GLU A 141 7.62 -9.73 0.35
N LYS A 142 6.65 -9.55 1.25
CA LYS A 142 5.37 -10.27 1.21
C LYS A 142 4.40 -9.74 0.16
N ILE A 143 4.46 -8.44 -0.18
CA ILE A 143 3.49 -7.82 -1.10
C ILE A 143 4.02 -7.63 -2.51
N LYS A 144 5.34 -7.76 -2.77
CA LYS A 144 5.89 -7.64 -4.13
C LYS A 144 5.24 -8.64 -5.07
N THR A 145 5.05 -8.26 -6.32
CA THR A 145 4.27 -9.03 -7.30
C THR A 145 4.80 -10.46 -7.49
N ASP A 146 6.11 -10.64 -7.47
CA ASP A 146 6.79 -11.94 -7.60
C ASP A 146 6.94 -12.72 -6.28
N SER A 147 6.27 -12.29 -5.19
CA SER A 147 6.33 -13.00 -3.91
C SER A 147 5.78 -14.42 -4.03
N LYS A 148 6.52 -15.37 -3.46
CA LYS A 148 6.08 -16.76 -3.36
C LYS A 148 5.06 -17.00 -2.24
N LYS A 149 4.96 -16.06 -1.28
CA LYS A 149 4.06 -16.15 -0.11
C LYS A 149 2.95 -15.11 -0.23
N LYS A 150 1.90 -15.45 -0.95
CA LYS A 150 0.78 -14.55 -1.21
C LYS A 150 -0.13 -14.43 0.01
N SER A 151 0.00 -13.31 0.73
CA SER A 151 -0.85 -12.97 1.87
C SER A 151 -2.19 -12.37 1.40
N PHE A 152 -3.14 -12.18 2.34
CA PHE A 152 -4.38 -11.43 2.09
C PHE A 152 -4.08 -10.07 1.43
N LEU A 153 -3.15 -9.29 2.00
CA LEU A 153 -2.77 -7.99 1.45
C LEU A 153 -2.14 -8.11 0.06
N TRP A 154 -1.36 -9.17 -0.19
CA TRP A 154 -0.79 -9.42 -1.52
C TRP A 154 -1.89 -9.54 -2.58
N TRP A 155 -2.92 -10.35 -2.32
CA TRP A 155 -4.04 -10.54 -3.25
C TRP A 155 -4.76 -9.24 -3.54
N LEU A 156 -5.01 -8.42 -2.51
CA LEU A 156 -5.71 -7.15 -2.68
C LEU A 156 -4.92 -6.16 -3.52
N VAL A 157 -3.66 -5.89 -3.16
CA VAL A 157 -2.88 -4.86 -3.84
C VAL A 157 -2.44 -5.30 -5.23
N ASN A 158 -2.13 -6.58 -5.42
CA ASN A 158 -1.75 -7.11 -6.72
C ASN A 158 -2.95 -7.39 -7.65
N TYR A 159 -4.17 -7.11 -7.23
CA TYR A 159 -5.32 -7.16 -8.12
C TYR A 159 -5.25 -6.06 -9.20
N ALA A 160 -4.95 -4.84 -8.81
CA ALA A 160 -4.98 -3.66 -9.67
C ALA A 160 -3.61 -3.05 -9.95
N TYR A 161 -2.59 -3.39 -9.15
CA TYR A 161 -1.24 -2.82 -9.24
C TYR A 161 -0.18 -3.92 -9.25
N ASP A 162 0.94 -3.65 -9.91
CA ASP A 162 2.18 -4.39 -9.70
C ASP A 162 2.96 -3.71 -8.58
N VAL A 163 3.40 -4.49 -7.60
CA VAL A 163 4.22 -4.01 -6.49
C VAL A 163 5.67 -4.39 -6.76
N ILE A 164 6.49 -3.39 -7.04
CA ILE A 164 7.90 -3.56 -7.41
C ILE A 164 8.76 -3.23 -6.19
N TYR A 165 9.52 -4.21 -5.71
CA TYR A 165 10.53 -4.00 -4.68
C TYR A 165 11.74 -3.29 -5.31
N GLN A 166 12.00 -2.04 -4.92
CA GLN A 166 13.02 -1.19 -5.53
C GLN A 166 14.38 -1.33 -4.86
N LYS A 167 14.42 -1.29 -3.52
CA LYS A 167 15.68 -1.27 -2.77
C LYS A 167 15.49 -1.51 -1.28
N THR A 168 16.42 -2.24 -0.67
CA THR A 168 16.55 -2.33 0.79
C THR A 168 17.09 -1.02 1.37
N VAL A 169 16.55 -0.58 2.51
CA VAL A 169 17.04 0.56 3.30
C VAL A 169 17.45 0.03 4.68
N TRP A 170 18.74 0.11 4.96
CA TRP A 170 19.30 -0.43 6.20
C TRP A 170 18.91 0.40 7.42
N ALA A 171 18.75 -0.25 8.57
CA ALA A 171 18.36 0.39 9.81
C ALA A 171 19.24 1.60 10.20
N LYS A 172 20.54 1.56 9.90
CA LYS A 172 21.48 2.66 10.15
C LYS A 172 21.16 3.96 9.39
N SER A 173 20.28 3.90 8.38
CA SER A 173 19.81 5.10 7.63
C SER A 173 18.79 5.94 8.41
N PHE A 174 18.39 5.51 9.60
CA PHE A 174 17.36 6.16 10.43
C PHE A 174 17.91 6.66 11.76
N ASN A 175 17.24 7.66 12.34
CA ASN A 175 17.46 8.13 13.70
C ASN A 175 16.12 8.36 14.42
N PRO A 176 15.82 7.66 15.53
CA PRO A 176 16.62 6.56 16.09
C PRO A 176 16.70 5.35 15.16
N VAL A 177 17.71 4.50 15.37
CA VAL A 177 17.93 3.29 14.56
C VAL A 177 16.85 2.24 14.90
N PRO A 178 16.02 1.81 13.93
CA PRO A 178 15.01 0.77 14.16
C PRO A 178 15.64 -0.61 14.35
N LYS A 179 14.88 -1.54 14.95
CA LYS A 179 15.32 -2.94 15.12
C LYS A 179 15.30 -3.75 13.79
N VAL A 180 14.63 -3.24 12.77
CA VAL A 180 14.39 -3.92 11.50
C VAL A 180 14.78 -3.02 10.33
N LYS A 181 15.13 -3.62 9.21
CA LYS A 181 15.37 -2.89 7.96
C LYS A 181 14.05 -2.52 7.29
N SER A 182 14.12 -1.51 6.43
CA SER A 182 13.03 -1.06 5.57
C SER A 182 13.33 -1.41 4.11
N CYS A 183 12.35 -1.20 3.24
CA CYS A 183 12.53 -1.22 1.80
C CYS A 183 11.74 -0.11 1.13
N LEU A 184 12.08 0.18 -0.10
CA LEU A 184 11.34 1.03 -1.00
C LEU A 184 10.52 0.15 -1.94
N VAL A 185 9.23 0.46 -2.07
CA VAL A 185 8.31 -0.21 -2.99
C VAL A 185 7.59 0.80 -3.87
N GLU A 186 7.37 0.42 -5.12
CA GLU A 186 6.61 1.18 -6.11
C GLU A 186 5.34 0.40 -6.45
N PHE A 187 4.19 1.07 -6.40
CA PHE A 187 2.91 0.58 -6.89
C PHE A 187 2.66 1.15 -8.28
N LYS A 188 2.63 0.29 -9.28
CA LYS A 188 2.40 0.65 -10.66
C LYS A 188 1.08 0.04 -11.14
N ILE A 189 0.21 0.84 -11.75
CA ILE A 189 -1.04 0.34 -12.34
C ILE A 189 -0.73 -0.79 -13.32
N LYS A 190 -1.48 -1.89 -13.22
CA LYS A 190 -1.43 -2.98 -14.20
C LYS A 190 -2.08 -2.55 -15.50
N ASN A 191 -1.42 -2.84 -16.61
CA ASN A 191 -1.97 -2.64 -17.94
C ASN A 191 -3.07 -3.66 -18.26
N GLU A 192 -2.86 -4.91 -17.84
CA GLU A 192 -3.82 -6.00 -18.01
C GLU A 192 -4.62 -6.19 -16.72
N LYS A 193 -5.94 -6.13 -16.86
CA LYS A 193 -6.85 -6.42 -15.76
C LYS A 193 -7.08 -7.93 -15.68
N THR A 194 -7.10 -8.46 -14.47
CA THR A 194 -7.64 -9.80 -14.28
C THR A 194 -9.15 -9.79 -14.56
N ASP A 195 -9.65 -10.83 -15.18
CA ASP A 195 -11.07 -11.04 -15.41
C ASP A 195 -11.80 -11.70 -14.22
N LEU A 196 -11.09 -11.86 -13.11
CA LEU A 196 -11.67 -12.29 -11.83
C LEU A 196 -12.50 -11.14 -11.23
N ASP A 197 -13.74 -11.42 -10.86
CA ASP A 197 -14.58 -10.47 -10.15
C ASP A 197 -14.01 -10.15 -8.77
N PHE A 198 -13.85 -8.85 -8.48
CA PHE A 198 -13.22 -8.40 -7.23
C PHE A 198 -14.05 -8.74 -5.99
N ASN A 199 -15.38 -8.71 -6.08
CA ASN A 199 -16.23 -9.05 -4.94
C ASN A 199 -16.14 -10.53 -4.61
N LYS A 200 -16.06 -11.39 -5.64
CA LYS A 200 -15.81 -12.82 -5.46
C LYS A 200 -14.44 -13.09 -4.85
N LEU A 201 -13.40 -12.35 -5.27
CA LEU A 201 -12.08 -12.42 -4.65
C LEU A 201 -12.14 -12.04 -3.17
N LEU A 202 -12.80 -10.93 -2.81
CA LEU A 202 -12.93 -10.49 -1.43
C LEU A 202 -13.66 -11.54 -0.58
N GLU A 203 -14.79 -12.03 -1.05
CA GLU A 203 -15.56 -13.04 -0.34
C GLU A 203 -14.72 -14.31 -0.09
N PHE A 204 -13.99 -14.77 -1.10
CA PHE A 204 -13.07 -15.90 -0.96
C PHE A 204 -11.97 -15.60 0.08
N LEU A 205 -11.33 -14.44 -0.01
CA LEU A 205 -10.26 -14.08 0.90
C LEU A 205 -10.74 -13.88 2.35
N ASP A 206 -11.91 -13.29 2.57
CA ASP A 206 -12.48 -13.10 3.91
C ASP A 206 -12.75 -14.44 4.63
N LEU A 207 -13.13 -15.46 3.87
CA LEU A 207 -13.38 -16.80 4.40
C LEU A 207 -12.08 -17.62 4.58
N TYR A 208 -11.17 -17.57 3.62
CA TYR A 208 -10.01 -18.49 3.56
C TYR A 208 -8.72 -17.91 4.16
N ALA A 209 -8.48 -16.61 4.08
CA ALA A 209 -7.23 -16.01 4.55
C ALA A 209 -7.01 -16.09 6.09
N PRO A 210 -8.04 -16.08 6.96
CA PRO A 210 -7.83 -16.32 8.38
C PRO A 210 -7.15 -17.67 8.68
N PHE A 211 -7.31 -18.62 7.77
CA PHE A 211 -6.75 -19.98 7.90
C PHE A 211 -5.60 -20.24 6.91
N SER A 212 -4.90 -19.22 6.43
CA SER A 212 -3.91 -19.27 5.35
C SER A 212 -2.81 -20.32 5.51
N ARG A 213 -2.52 -20.77 6.76
CA ARG A 213 -1.55 -21.83 7.06
C ARG A 213 -2.08 -23.25 6.80
N LYS A 214 -3.39 -23.40 6.58
CA LYS A 214 -4.05 -24.69 6.31
C LYS A 214 -4.22 -24.92 4.81
N THR A 215 -4.42 -26.18 4.44
CA THR A 215 -4.81 -26.55 3.07
C THR A 215 -6.27 -26.13 2.80
N LEU A 216 -6.64 -25.94 1.54
CA LEU A 216 -8.01 -25.56 1.16
C LEU A 216 -9.03 -26.57 1.68
N TRP A 217 -8.76 -27.87 1.56
CA TRP A 217 -9.61 -28.93 2.13
C TRP A 217 -9.83 -28.77 3.63
N ALA A 218 -8.76 -28.50 4.39
CA ALA A 218 -8.88 -28.33 5.84
C ALA A 218 -9.65 -27.04 6.20
N ILE A 219 -9.57 -25.99 5.37
CA ILE A 219 -10.35 -24.76 5.55
C ILE A 219 -11.84 -25.06 5.29
N GLU A 220 -12.17 -25.76 4.21
CA GLU A 220 -13.54 -26.16 3.90
C GLU A 220 -14.19 -26.92 5.07
N LYS A 221 -13.48 -27.89 5.64
CA LYS A 221 -13.98 -28.64 6.83
C LYS A 221 -14.21 -27.75 8.05
N ILE A 222 -13.42 -26.70 8.24
CA ILE A 222 -13.64 -25.73 9.32
C ILE A 222 -14.87 -24.86 9.03
N LEU A 223 -15.03 -24.38 7.79
CA LEU A 223 -16.15 -23.55 7.38
C LEU A 223 -17.47 -24.33 7.44
N GLU A 224 -17.47 -25.61 7.01
CA GLU A 224 -18.61 -26.53 7.17
C GLU A 224 -19.09 -26.61 8.62
N LYS A 225 -18.16 -26.88 9.55
CA LYS A 225 -18.47 -26.94 10.99
C LYS A 225 -19.00 -25.62 11.56
N GLN A 226 -18.68 -24.50 10.92
CA GLN A 226 -19.14 -23.17 11.32
C GLN A 226 -20.42 -22.73 10.59
N ASN A 227 -21.04 -23.59 9.79
CA ASN A 227 -22.19 -23.27 8.92
C ASN A 227 -21.93 -22.01 8.05
N LYS A 228 -20.70 -21.83 7.57
CA LYS A 228 -20.32 -20.75 6.67
C LYS A 228 -20.33 -21.21 5.23
N LYS A 229 -20.46 -20.24 4.31
CA LYS A 229 -20.31 -20.49 2.89
C LYS A 229 -18.97 -21.17 2.57
N ILE A 230 -19.01 -22.11 1.64
CA ILE A 230 -17.85 -22.85 1.15
C ILE A 230 -17.78 -22.67 -0.36
N PHE A 231 -16.57 -22.40 -0.86
CA PHE A 231 -16.29 -22.49 -2.28
C PHE A 231 -15.85 -23.92 -2.60
N GLN A 232 -16.47 -24.54 -3.59
CA GLN A 232 -16.08 -25.90 -4.01
C GLN A 232 -14.69 -25.88 -4.65
N THR A 233 -13.70 -26.37 -3.92
CA THR A 233 -12.32 -26.44 -4.42
C THR A 233 -12.16 -27.68 -5.31
N PRO A 234 -11.65 -27.53 -6.55
CA PRO A 234 -11.31 -28.68 -7.39
C PRO A 234 -10.34 -29.64 -6.69
N GLU A 235 -10.52 -30.96 -6.87
CA GLU A 235 -9.77 -31.99 -6.17
C GLU A 235 -8.25 -31.77 -6.21
N LYS A 236 -7.73 -31.40 -7.40
CA LYS A 236 -6.30 -31.09 -7.62
C LYS A 236 -5.75 -29.95 -6.77
N LEU A 237 -6.63 -29.03 -6.27
CA LEU A 237 -6.23 -27.85 -5.48
C LEU A 237 -6.44 -28.06 -3.98
N LYS A 238 -7.15 -29.08 -3.54
CA LYS A 238 -7.49 -29.31 -2.13
C LYS A 238 -6.28 -29.38 -1.20
N LYS A 239 -5.15 -29.88 -1.67
CA LYS A 239 -3.88 -29.94 -0.90
C LYS A 239 -3.08 -28.64 -0.92
N HIS A 240 -3.47 -27.65 -1.72
CA HIS A 240 -2.79 -26.36 -1.78
C HIS A 240 -3.17 -25.46 -0.58
N ARG A 241 -2.29 -24.52 -0.27
CA ARG A 241 -2.57 -23.40 0.64
C ARG A 241 -2.89 -22.17 -0.17
N LEU A 242 -3.53 -21.16 0.44
CA LEU A 242 -3.85 -19.89 -0.21
C LEU A 242 -2.63 -19.25 -0.90
N GLU A 243 -1.47 -19.30 -0.26
CA GLU A 243 -0.22 -18.73 -0.80
C GLU A 243 0.28 -19.37 -2.11
N ASN A 244 -0.16 -20.61 -2.40
CA ASN A 244 0.26 -21.36 -3.58
C ASN A 244 -0.68 -21.20 -4.78
N LEU A 245 -1.81 -20.53 -4.63
CA LEU A 245 -2.79 -20.36 -5.70
C LEU A 245 -2.31 -19.35 -6.76
N SER A 246 -2.82 -19.51 -7.97
CA SER A 246 -2.76 -18.50 -9.05
C SER A 246 -4.07 -17.72 -9.13
N TRP A 247 -4.09 -16.61 -9.90
CA TRP A 247 -5.32 -15.88 -10.21
C TRP A 247 -6.35 -16.77 -10.88
N GLU A 248 -5.93 -17.62 -11.81
CA GLU A 248 -6.78 -18.57 -12.49
C GLU A 248 -7.35 -19.61 -11.52
N ASN A 249 -6.56 -20.10 -10.55
CA ASN A 249 -7.07 -21.01 -9.53
C ASN A 249 -8.21 -20.39 -8.74
N ILE A 250 -8.06 -19.13 -8.27
CA ILE A 250 -9.13 -18.46 -7.52
C ILE A 250 -10.33 -18.21 -8.41
N LYS A 251 -10.15 -17.76 -9.66
CA LYS A 251 -11.23 -17.59 -10.62
C LYS A 251 -12.03 -18.88 -10.79
N ASN A 252 -11.34 -20.01 -10.99
CA ASN A 252 -11.99 -21.31 -11.14
C ASN A 252 -12.78 -21.71 -9.89
N ILE A 253 -12.19 -21.54 -8.68
CA ILE A 253 -12.86 -21.84 -7.40
C ILE A 253 -14.10 -20.97 -7.22
N THR A 254 -14.00 -19.66 -7.51
CA THR A 254 -15.08 -18.71 -7.25
C THR A 254 -16.19 -18.71 -8.31
N ASN A 255 -15.95 -19.30 -9.48
CA ASN A 255 -16.93 -19.41 -10.56
C ASN A 255 -17.70 -20.75 -10.57
N ILE A 256 -17.29 -21.75 -9.80
CA ILE A 256 -18.08 -22.95 -9.60
C ILE A 256 -19.37 -22.55 -8.87
N LYS A 257 -20.52 -22.74 -9.52
CA LYS A 257 -21.82 -22.53 -8.88
C LYS A 257 -21.95 -23.55 -7.73
N SER A 258 -22.09 -23.04 -6.51
CA SER A 258 -22.45 -23.81 -5.32
C SER A 258 -23.86 -24.39 -5.45
#